data_f4083e88af3cc2ae1b3295ab06e3dae1
#
_entry.id   f4083e88af3cc2ae1b3295ab06e3dae1
#
_cell.length_a   1.000
_cell.length_b   1.000
_cell.length_c   1.000
_cell.angle_alpha   90.00
_cell.angle_beta   90.00
_cell.angle_gamma   90.00
#
_symmetry.space_group_name_H-M   'P 1'
#
loop_
_entity.id
_entity.type
_entity.pdbx_description
1 polymer ?
#
loop_
_entity_poly.entity_id
_entity_poly.type
_entity_poly.pdbx_seq_one_letter_code
_entity_poly.pdbx_strand_id
1 'polypeptide(L)'
;MSPRSGKQRNELGMQWKPGVRLPGVVTHSSQLQGLTRLTSRQTRELDEGIYAVIERAPKPMFVHPGDWVVYLQSRKPVVVTDTQLKHLFQE
;
A
#
# COMPACT_ATOMS: atom_id res chain seq x y z
N MET A 1 -11.70 -27.36 -3.29
CA MET A 1 -11.86 -26.86 -3.37
C MET A 1 -11.48 -26.04 -3.02
N SER A 2 -10.67 -25.81 -3.08
CA SER A 2 -10.69 -24.90 -2.66
C SER A 2 -10.36 -23.72 -3.31
N PRO A 3 -11.02 -23.27 -4.13
CA PRO A 3 -10.83 -22.00 -4.75
C PRO A 3 -10.83 -20.89 -3.76
N ARG A 4 -11.21 -21.22 -2.61
CA ARG A 4 -11.22 -20.24 -1.59
C ARG A 4 -9.86 -19.70 -1.24
N SER A 5 -8.84 -20.52 -1.28
CA SER A 5 -7.50 -20.06 -0.95
C SER A 5 -7.02 -18.98 -1.88
N GLY A 6 -7.21 -19.20 -3.16
CA GLY A 6 -6.79 -18.21 -4.13
C GLY A 6 -7.56 -16.93 -3.98
N LYS A 7 -8.84 -17.07 -3.68
CA LYS A 7 -9.69 -15.93 -3.50
C LYS A 7 -9.26 -15.11 -2.31
N GLN A 8 -8.91 -15.78 -1.22
CA GLN A 8 -8.44 -15.07 -0.05
C GLN A 8 -7.17 -14.30 -0.30
N ARG A 9 -6.27 -14.88 -1.08
CA ARG A 9 -5.05 -14.18 -1.43
C ARG A 9 -5.34 -12.91 -2.21
N ASN A 10 -6.25 -13.00 -3.15
CA ASN A 10 -6.61 -11.84 -3.94
C ASN A 10 -7.24 -10.76 -3.08
N GLU A 11 -7.94 -11.17 -2.06
CA GLU A 11 -8.56 -10.21 -1.16
C GLU A 11 -7.56 -9.61 -0.20
N LEU A 12 -6.46 -10.30 0.06
CA LEU A 12 -5.50 -9.85 1.04
C LEU A 12 -4.41 -8.95 0.48
N GLY A 13 -4.14 -9.02 -0.80
CA GLY A 13 -3.06 -8.24 -1.36
C GLY A 13 -3.36 -7.70 -2.73
N MET A 14 -2.96 -6.46 -2.95
CA MET A 14 -3.12 -5.80 -4.23
C MET A 14 -1.85 -5.08 -4.58
N GLN A 15 -1.42 -5.24 -5.83
CA GLN A 15 -0.22 -4.56 -6.29
C GLN A 15 -0.54 -3.12 -6.64
N TRP A 16 0.30 -2.21 -6.18
CA TRP A 16 0.10 -0.81 -6.47
C TRP A 16 0.95 -0.38 -7.66
N LYS A 17 0.36 0.47 -8.50
CA LYS A 17 1.04 1.14 -9.58
C LYS A 17 0.47 2.54 -9.69
N PRO A 18 1.20 3.48 -10.29
CA PRO A 18 0.67 4.84 -10.45
C PRO A 18 -0.69 4.80 -11.13
N GLY A 19 -1.63 5.51 -10.55
CA GLY A 19 -2.99 5.55 -11.05
C GLY A 19 -3.93 4.55 -10.41
N VAL A 20 -3.40 3.59 -9.66
CA VAL A 20 -4.24 2.60 -8.97
C VAL A 20 -4.67 3.18 -7.63
N ARG A 21 -5.94 3.08 -7.32
CA ARG A 21 -6.47 3.52 -6.04
C ARG A 21 -6.82 2.32 -5.19
N LEU A 22 -6.24 2.28 -4.00
CA LEU A 22 -6.46 1.18 -3.07
C LEU A 22 -6.98 1.72 -1.76
N PRO A 23 -7.85 0.97 -1.07
CA PRO A 23 -8.36 1.42 0.23
C PRO A 23 -7.23 1.66 1.22
N GLY A 24 -7.30 2.77 1.93
CA GLY A 24 -6.31 3.08 2.95
C GLY A 24 -5.00 3.59 2.41
N VAL A 25 -4.88 3.74 1.10
CA VAL A 25 -3.65 4.22 0.46
C VAL A 25 -3.88 5.61 -0.08
N VAL A 26 -3.05 6.55 0.34
CA VAL A 26 -3.14 7.94 -0.07
C VAL A 26 -2.31 8.14 -1.32
N THR A 27 -2.95 8.68 -2.37
CA THR A 27 -2.27 8.91 -3.64
C THR A 27 -2.15 10.38 -3.99
N HIS A 28 -2.65 11.25 -3.11
CA HIS A 28 -2.55 12.69 -3.33
C HIS A 28 -2.56 13.37 -1.96
N SER A 29 -1.82 14.46 -1.86
CA SER A 29 -1.68 15.16 -0.59
C SER A 29 -3.01 15.65 -0.02
N SER A 30 -3.99 15.91 -0.88
CA SER A 30 -5.30 16.35 -0.42
C SER A 30 -6.02 15.28 0.39
N GLN A 31 -5.59 14.03 0.30
CA GLN A 31 -6.22 12.93 1.02
C GLN A 31 -5.59 12.69 2.39
N LEU A 32 -4.49 13.40 2.68
CA LEU A 32 -3.83 13.24 3.97
C LEU A 32 -4.72 13.73 5.09
N GLN A 33 -4.76 12.99 6.18
CA GLN A 33 -5.64 13.30 7.29
C GLN A 33 -4.91 13.86 8.50
N GLY A 34 -3.62 14.11 8.35
CA GLY A 34 -2.86 14.72 9.42
C GLY A 34 -2.17 13.76 10.36
N LEU A 35 -2.26 12.46 10.09
CA LEU A 35 -1.59 11.48 10.92
C LEU A 35 -0.08 11.47 10.71
N THR A 36 0.34 11.97 9.57
CA THR A 36 1.75 11.97 9.25
C THR A 36 2.10 13.27 8.56
N ARG A 37 3.35 13.67 8.69
CA ARG A 37 3.82 14.87 8.03
C ARG A 37 4.82 14.51 6.97
N LEU A 38 4.64 15.10 5.82
CA LEU A 38 5.56 14.92 4.70
C LEU A 38 6.30 16.22 4.47
N THR A 39 7.54 16.10 4.02
CA THR A 39 8.29 17.28 3.59
C THR A 39 7.68 17.82 2.31
N SER A 40 8.05 19.05 1.95
CA SER A 40 7.57 19.65 0.71
C SER A 40 7.93 18.78 -0.49
N ARG A 41 9.12 18.20 -0.46
CA ARG A 41 9.56 17.33 -1.54
C ARG A 41 8.73 16.06 -1.60
N GLN A 42 8.48 15.46 -0.45
CA GLN A 42 7.67 14.24 -0.40
C GLN A 42 6.24 14.50 -0.86
N THR A 43 5.70 15.63 -0.45
CA THR A 43 4.34 16.00 -0.86
C THR A 43 4.25 16.12 -2.37
N ARG A 44 5.24 16.77 -2.98
CA ARG A 44 5.26 16.94 -4.41
C ARG A 44 5.40 15.59 -5.13
N GLU A 45 6.28 14.75 -4.63
CA GLU A 45 6.47 13.43 -5.24
C GLU A 45 5.20 12.59 -5.15
N LEU A 46 4.51 12.69 -4.03
CA LEU A 46 3.23 12.00 -3.85
C LEU A 46 2.22 12.48 -4.89
N ASP A 47 2.12 13.80 -5.04
CA ASP A 47 1.14 14.36 -5.98
C ASP A 47 1.48 14.05 -7.43
N GLU A 48 2.76 13.83 -7.70
CA GLU A 48 3.20 13.45 -9.04
C GLU A 48 3.03 11.98 -9.34
N GLY A 49 2.61 11.20 -8.34
CA GLY A 49 2.37 9.79 -8.57
C GLY A 49 3.62 8.93 -8.53
N ILE A 50 4.72 9.46 -8.00
CA ILE A 50 5.96 8.70 -7.88
C ILE A 50 5.80 7.55 -6.90
N TYR A 51 5.02 7.77 -5.85
CA TYR A 51 4.69 6.74 -4.88
C TYR A 51 3.38 7.09 -4.19
N ALA A 52 2.86 6.17 -3.40
CA ALA A 52 1.70 6.41 -2.56
C ALA A 52 2.12 6.26 -1.11
N VAL A 53 1.21 6.59 -0.20
CA VAL A 53 1.53 6.61 1.23
C VAL A 53 0.41 5.97 2.01
N ILE A 54 0.76 5.16 2.99
CA ILE A 54 -0.18 4.71 4.00
C ILE A 54 0.13 5.51 5.25
N GLU A 55 -0.84 6.30 5.68
CA GLU A 55 -0.63 7.15 6.84
C GLU A 55 -0.52 6.33 8.11
N ARG A 56 0.54 6.55 8.85
CA ARG A 56 0.79 5.91 10.13
C ARG A 56 1.59 6.87 11.00
N ALA A 57 1.46 6.71 12.29
CA ALA A 57 2.29 7.43 13.24
C ALA A 57 3.24 6.43 13.87
N PRO A 58 4.48 6.78 14.12
CA PRO A 58 5.11 8.08 13.87
C PRO A 58 5.63 8.27 12.45
N LYS A 59 5.72 7.20 11.66
CA LYS A 59 6.28 7.30 10.32
C LYS A 59 5.32 6.76 9.29
N PRO A 60 5.18 7.45 8.17
CA PRO A 60 4.35 6.94 7.09
C PRO A 60 5.03 5.74 6.42
N MET A 61 4.21 4.95 5.74
CA MET A 61 4.70 3.84 4.98
C MET A 61 4.55 4.17 3.51
N PHE A 62 5.65 4.15 2.75
CA PHE A 62 5.62 4.51 1.34
C PHE A 62 5.40 3.28 0.48
N VAL A 63 4.56 3.45 -0.53
CA VAL A 63 4.23 2.38 -1.47
C VAL A 63 4.80 2.76 -2.82
N HIS A 64 5.75 2.02 -3.31
CA HIS A 64 6.38 2.29 -4.60
C HIS A 64 5.74 1.44 -5.69
N PRO A 65 5.86 1.85 -6.95
CA PRO A 65 5.30 1.06 -8.03
C PRO A 65 5.82 -0.38 -7.98
N GLY A 66 4.90 -1.33 -8.07
CA GLY A 66 5.26 -2.73 -7.99
C GLY A 66 5.15 -3.33 -6.60
N ASP A 67 5.11 -2.51 -5.57
CA ASP A 67 4.92 -3.00 -4.22
C ASP A 67 3.48 -3.49 -4.05
N TRP A 68 3.31 -4.37 -3.08
CA TRP A 68 2.01 -4.92 -2.77
C TRP A 68 1.49 -4.37 -1.46
N VAL A 69 0.21 -4.08 -1.42
CA VAL A 69 -0.46 -3.64 -0.21
C VAL A 69 -1.27 -4.82 0.28
N VAL A 70 -0.94 -5.29 1.47
CA VAL A 70 -1.58 -6.47 2.05
C VAL A 70 -2.50 -6.02 3.17
N TYR A 71 -3.75 -6.45 3.10
CA TYR A 71 -4.77 -6.06 4.06
C TYR A 71 -4.97 -7.20 5.05
N LEU A 72 -4.66 -6.91 6.30
CA LEU A 72 -4.79 -7.88 7.37
C LEU A 72 -6.02 -7.54 8.19
N GLN A 73 -6.69 -8.57 8.66
CA GLN A 73 -7.86 -8.38 9.49
C GLN A 73 -7.49 -7.57 10.72
N SER A 74 -8.30 -6.59 11.05
CA SER A 74 -8.13 -5.79 12.27
C SER A 74 -6.86 -4.98 12.30
N ARG A 75 -6.16 -4.86 11.19
CA ARG A 75 -4.92 -4.09 11.16
C ARG A 75 -4.90 -3.21 9.93
N LYS A 76 -4.07 -2.17 10.03
CA LYS A 76 -3.86 -1.32 8.89
C LYS A 76 -3.09 -2.08 7.82
N PRO A 77 -3.27 -1.72 6.57
CA PRO A 77 -2.53 -2.40 5.50
C PRO A 77 -1.04 -2.24 5.67
N VAL A 78 -0.30 -3.21 5.16
CA VAL A 78 1.15 -3.17 5.19
C VAL A 78 1.67 -3.32 3.77
N VAL A 79 2.90 -2.84 3.56
CA VAL A 79 3.53 -2.86 2.24
C VAL A 79 4.57 -3.96 2.23
N VAL A 80 4.52 -4.79 1.19
CA VAL A 80 5.56 -5.80 0.98
C VAL A 80 6.02 -5.69 -0.46
N THR A 81 7.27 -6.06 -0.69
CA THR A 81 7.80 -6.08 -2.04
C THR A 81 7.25 -7.29 -2.79
N ASP A 82 7.39 -7.26 -4.10
CA ASP A 82 6.96 -8.38 -4.92
C ASP A 82 7.69 -9.67 -4.50
N THR A 83 8.98 -9.56 -4.21
CA THR A 83 9.75 -10.71 -3.78
C THR A 83 9.26 -11.24 -2.44
N GLN A 84 8.98 -10.34 -1.51
CA GLN A 84 8.46 -10.75 -0.20
C GLN A 84 7.10 -11.42 -0.33
N LEU A 85 6.26 -10.90 -1.19
CA LEU A 85 4.94 -11.48 -1.38
C LEU A 85 5.05 -12.90 -1.93
N LYS A 86 5.94 -13.10 -2.89
CA LYS A 86 6.13 -14.43 -3.44
C LYS A 86 6.57 -15.40 -2.38
N HIS A 87 7.44 -14.97 -1.48
CA HIS A 87 7.88 -15.81 -0.39
C HIS A 87 6.73 -16.19 0.54
N LEU A 88 5.84 -15.23 0.81
CA LEU A 88 4.73 -15.45 1.73
C LEU A 88 3.73 -16.47 1.20
N PHE A 89 3.50 -16.46 -0.11
CA PHE A 89 2.47 -17.29 -0.70
C PHE A 89 3.02 -18.46 -1.50
N GLN A 90 4.32 -18.60 -1.53
CA GLN A 90 4.93 -19.70 -2.23
C GLN A 90 5.08 -20.85 -1.28
N GLU A 91 4.84 -22.02 -1.75
CA GLU A 91 4.98 -23.19 -0.89
C GLU A 91 6.26 -23.88 -1.11
#